data_e110ae8fa8678ef250a191198c75efec
#
_entry.id   e110ae8fa8678ef250a191198c75efec
#
_cell.length_a   1.000
_cell.length_b   1.000
_cell.length_c   1.000
_cell.angle_alpha   90.00
_cell.angle_beta   90.00
_cell.angle_gamma   90.00
#
_symmetry.space_group_name_H-M   'P 1'
#
loop_
_entity.id
_entity.type
_entity.pdbx_description
1 polymer ?
#
loop_
_entity_poly.entity_id
_entity_poly.type
_entity_poly.pdbx_seq_one_letter_code
_entity_poly.pdbx_strand_id
1 'polypeptide(L)'
;MKKLVLARVSTARKQADRKEDDFRYAVTGVSTHKHDSIEFSKGCDVLDYSIKTSHASLPSTLKGETIADKLADMYKRDAANKYVYISDDNVAYIMNKCEFTAFVLAFGRLERDSQKNGGNMKVRLLRESTRMLAWLNA
;
A
#
# COMPACT_ATOMS: atom_id res chain seq x y z
N MET A 1 14.58 2.68 -3.97
CA MET A 1 13.59 2.58 -2.88
C MET A 1 14.09 3.33 -1.66
N LYS A 2 13.24 4.15 -1.08
CA LYS A 2 13.59 4.93 0.11
C LYS A 2 12.93 4.31 1.35
N LYS A 3 13.67 4.20 2.44
CA LYS A 3 13.21 3.66 3.72
C LYS A 3 13.05 4.81 4.72
N LEU A 4 11.92 4.82 5.44
CA LEU A 4 11.64 5.84 6.45
C LEU A 4 11.06 5.17 7.70
N VAL A 5 11.72 5.38 8.84
CA VAL A 5 11.21 4.90 10.14
C VAL A 5 10.21 5.92 10.65
N LEU A 6 8.98 5.48 10.93
CA LEU A 6 7.88 6.36 11.31
C LEU A 6 7.76 6.46 12.83
N ALA A 7 7.61 7.69 13.32
CA ALA A 7 7.21 7.93 14.71
C ALA A 7 5.76 7.50 14.91
N ARG A 8 5.46 6.89 16.06
CA ARG A 8 4.10 6.47 16.43
C ARG A 8 3.36 7.64 17.07
N VAL A 9 2.62 8.39 16.26
CA VAL A 9 1.91 9.61 16.71
C VAL A 9 0.38 9.46 16.66
N SER A 10 -0.12 8.52 15.85
CA SER A 10 -1.57 8.36 15.66
C SER A 10 -2.21 7.59 16.80
N THR A 11 -3.46 8.01 17.14
CA THR A 11 -4.33 7.35 18.11
C THR A 11 -5.51 6.65 17.44
N ALA A 12 -5.51 6.52 16.12
CA ALA A 12 -6.58 5.86 15.39
C ALA A 12 -6.76 4.41 15.85
N ARG A 13 -8.00 3.92 15.84
CA ARG A 13 -8.31 2.56 16.32
C ARG A 13 -7.79 1.46 15.40
N LYS A 14 -7.98 1.66 14.08
CA LYS A 14 -7.54 0.68 13.09
C LYS A 14 -6.06 0.79 12.84
N GLN A 15 -5.37 -0.34 12.79
CA GLN A 15 -3.92 -0.38 12.58
C GLN A 15 -3.52 0.24 11.25
N ALA A 16 -4.27 -0.02 10.18
CA ALA A 16 -3.99 0.56 8.88
C ALA A 16 -4.09 2.08 8.91
N ASP A 17 -5.11 2.62 9.59
CA ASP A 17 -5.29 4.07 9.76
C ASP A 17 -4.16 4.69 10.57
N ARG A 18 -3.70 4.01 11.64
CA ARG A 18 -2.56 4.48 12.44
C ARG A 18 -1.30 4.59 11.60
N LYS A 19 -1.00 3.59 10.80
CA LYS A 19 0.19 3.58 9.94
C LYS A 19 0.12 4.68 8.89
N GLU A 20 -1.04 4.89 8.29
CA GLU A 20 -1.27 5.95 7.32
C GLU A 20 -1.08 7.33 7.95
N ASP A 21 -1.64 7.55 9.16
CA ASP A 21 -1.50 8.80 9.89
C ASP A 21 -0.05 9.06 10.31
N ASP A 22 0.67 8.04 10.75
CA ASP A 22 2.09 8.15 11.09
C ASP A 22 2.91 8.56 9.87
N PHE A 23 2.59 8.00 8.71
CA PHE A 23 3.25 8.40 7.46
C PHE A 23 2.88 9.84 7.07
N ARG A 24 1.60 10.20 7.18
CA ARG A 24 1.15 11.58 6.92
C ARG A 24 1.90 12.58 7.79
N TYR A 25 2.04 12.29 9.07
CA TYR A 25 2.80 13.15 9.98
C TYR A 25 4.27 13.29 9.54
N ALA A 26 4.89 12.21 9.11
CA ALA A 26 6.29 12.23 8.66
C ALA A 26 6.50 13.12 7.43
N VAL A 27 5.53 13.20 6.53
CA VAL A 27 5.68 13.95 5.27
C VAL A 27 4.99 15.31 5.28
N THR A 28 4.00 15.54 6.15
CA THR A 28 3.24 16.80 6.19
C THR A 28 3.31 17.54 7.52
N GLY A 29 3.74 16.86 8.59
CA GLY A 29 3.70 17.42 9.95
C GLY A 29 2.31 17.40 10.59
N VAL A 30 1.31 16.79 9.95
CA VAL A 30 -0.08 16.73 10.43
C VAL A 30 -0.53 15.27 10.48
N SER A 31 -1.10 14.86 11.61
CA SER A 31 -1.53 13.48 11.84
C SER A 31 -3.06 13.29 11.75
N THR A 32 -3.78 14.26 11.24
CA THR A 32 -5.24 14.14 11.11
C THR A 32 -5.64 13.21 10.00
N HIS A 33 -6.50 12.26 10.32
CA HIS A 33 -7.00 11.28 9.39
C HIS A 33 -8.18 11.86 8.57
N LYS A 34 -7.86 12.72 7.61
CA LYS A 34 -8.83 13.20 6.63
C LYS A 34 -8.19 13.26 5.26
N HIS A 35 -8.73 12.47 4.34
CA HIS A 35 -8.44 12.66 2.92
C HIS A 35 -9.06 13.97 2.46
N ASP A 36 -8.34 14.78 1.72
CA ASP A 36 -9.00 15.80 0.96
C ASP A 36 -9.66 15.15 -0.28
N SER A 37 -10.62 15.84 -0.86
CA SER A 37 -11.38 15.32 -1.99
C SER A 37 -10.52 15.09 -3.25
N ILE A 38 -9.43 15.84 -3.38
CA ILE A 38 -8.51 15.74 -4.51
C ILE A 38 -7.66 14.48 -4.39
N GLU A 39 -7.09 14.21 -3.22
CA GLU A 39 -6.34 12.97 -2.96
C GLU A 39 -7.21 11.74 -3.22
N PHE A 40 -8.41 11.74 -2.69
CA PHE A 40 -9.33 10.62 -2.84
C PHE A 40 -9.71 10.38 -4.31
N SER A 41 -10.01 11.44 -5.07
CA SER A 41 -10.39 11.31 -6.48
C SER A 41 -9.26 10.79 -7.36
N LYS A 42 -7.99 10.96 -6.95
CA LYS A 42 -6.82 10.46 -7.66
C LYS A 42 -6.37 9.08 -7.21
N GLY A 43 -7.08 8.45 -6.27
CA GLY A 43 -6.69 7.16 -5.71
C GLY A 43 -5.49 7.25 -4.77
N CYS A 44 -5.20 8.43 -4.25
CA CYS A 44 -4.09 8.67 -3.32
C CYS A 44 -4.57 8.68 -1.88
N ASP A 45 -3.72 8.25 -0.95
CA ASP A 45 -4.03 8.21 0.48
C ASP A 45 -3.44 9.40 1.22
N VAL A 46 -2.22 9.77 0.89
CA VAL A 46 -1.53 10.94 1.43
C VAL A 46 -0.80 11.62 0.28
N LEU A 47 -1.08 12.89 0.02
CA LEU A 47 -0.51 13.62 -1.11
C LEU A 47 -0.64 12.80 -2.41
N ASP A 48 0.47 12.55 -3.12
CA ASP A 48 0.51 11.72 -4.33
C ASP A 48 0.98 10.29 -4.04
N TYR A 49 0.93 9.87 -2.79
CA TYR A 49 1.31 8.52 -2.34
C TYR A 49 0.09 7.62 -2.20
N SER A 50 0.20 6.40 -2.71
CA SER A 50 -0.74 5.31 -2.41
C SER A 50 -0.11 4.40 -1.36
N ILE A 51 -0.84 4.13 -0.27
CA ILE A 51 -0.29 3.43 0.90
C ILE A 51 -0.88 2.05 1.01
N LYS A 52 -0.01 1.06 1.18
CA LYS A 52 -0.35 -0.32 1.51
C LYS A 52 0.34 -0.69 2.82
N THR A 53 -0.37 -1.39 3.67
CA THR A 53 0.20 -1.87 4.93
C THR A 53 0.41 -3.37 4.88
N SER A 54 1.13 -3.91 5.84
CA SER A 54 1.19 -5.36 6.06
C SER A 54 -0.24 -5.90 6.20
N HIS A 55 -0.55 -7.03 5.60
CA HIS A 55 -1.90 -7.60 5.47
C HIS A 55 -2.82 -6.90 4.45
N ALA A 56 -2.36 -5.86 3.78
CA ALA A 56 -3.14 -5.25 2.72
C ALA A 56 -3.28 -6.18 1.53
N SER A 57 -4.37 -6.00 0.80
CA SER A 57 -4.58 -6.69 -0.47
C SER A 57 -4.88 -5.66 -1.54
N LEU A 58 -4.43 -5.92 -2.77
CA LEU A 58 -4.95 -5.18 -3.91
C LEU A 58 -6.39 -5.63 -4.16
N PRO A 59 -7.32 -4.69 -4.44
CA PRO A 59 -8.75 -5.02 -4.51
C PRO A 59 -9.08 -6.08 -5.57
N SER A 60 -10.08 -6.91 -5.28
CA SER A 60 -10.63 -7.87 -6.23
C SER A 60 -11.35 -7.22 -7.42
N THR A 61 -11.65 -5.93 -7.30
CA THR A 61 -12.26 -5.14 -8.38
C THR A 61 -11.29 -4.78 -9.50
N LEU A 62 -10.00 -4.97 -9.29
CA LEU A 62 -9.00 -4.79 -10.35
C LEU A 62 -9.16 -5.85 -11.42
N LYS A 63 -9.14 -5.42 -12.68
CA LYS A 63 -9.35 -6.28 -13.84
C LYS A 63 -8.11 -7.13 -14.12
N GLY A 64 -8.33 -8.29 -14.72
CA GLY A 64 -7.29 -9.20 -15.14
C GLY A 64 -7.19 -10.45 -14.28
N GLU A 65 -6.51 -11.46 -14.80
CA GLU A 65 -6.37 -12.77 -14.16
C GLU A 65 -5.02 -12.98 -13.50
N THR A 66 -4.02 -12.18 -13.89
CA THR A 66 -2.66 -12.27 -13.34
C THR A 66 -2.39 -11.08 -12.42
N ILE A 67 -1.38 -11.21 -11.57
CA ILE A 67 -0.92 -10.09 -10.72
C ILE A 67 -0.49 -8.92 -11.60
N ALA A 68 0.24 -9.18 -12.69
CA ALA A 68 0.69 -8.14 -13.60
C ALA A 68 -0.48 -7.38 -14.23
N ASP A 69 -1.54 -8.09 -14.65
CA ASP A 69 -2.75 -7.47 -15.21
C ASP A 69 -3.44 -6.57 -14.19
N LYS A 70 -3.56 -7.02 -12.96
CA LYS A 70 -4.19 -6.24 -11.88
C LYS A 70 -3.39 -5.00 -11.54
N LEU A 71 -2.08 -5.08 -11.52
CA LEU A 71 -1.20 -3.92 -11.33
C LEU A 71 -1.37 -2.92 -12.47
N ALA A 72 -1.40 -3.39 -13.71
CA ALA A 72 -1.61 -2.53 -14.87
C ALA A 72 -2.95 -1.78 -14.78
N ASP A 73 -4.01 -2.46 -14.37
CA ASP A 73 -5.33 -1.84 -14.17
C ASP A 73 -5.30 -0.79 -13.03
N MET A 74 -4.63 -1.12 -11.92
CA MET A 74 -4.47 -0.19 -10.81
C MET A 74 -3.75 1.09 -11.25
N TYR A 75 -2.68 0.97 -12.01
CA TYR A 75 -1.91 2.13 -12.49
C TYR A 75 -2.69 2.99 -13.49
N LYS A 76 -3.68 2.42 -14.18
CA LYS A 76 -4.60 3.20 -15.01
C LYS A 76 -5.59 4.01 -14.20
N ARG A 77 -6.04 3.47 -13.06
CA ARG A 77 -7.04 4.11 -12.20
C ARG A 77 -6.43 5.15 -11.27
N ASP A 78 -5.24 4.87 -10.76
CA ASP A 78 -4.58 5.71 -9.76
C ASP A 78 -3.63 6.71 -10.42
N ALA A 79 -3.68 7.94 -9.96
CA ALA A 79 -2.73 8.98 -10.34
C ALA A 79 -1.57 9.12 -9.35
N ALA A 80 -1.36 8.12 -8.50
CA ALA A 80 -0.27 8.13 -7.54
C ALA A 80 1.09 8.06 -8.25
N ASN A 81 2.05 8.86 -7.81
CA ASN A 81 3.42 8.84 -8.31
C ASN A 81 4.30 7.85 -7.54
N LYS A 82 3.98 7.64 -6.28
CA LYS A 82 4.74 6.77 -5.37
C LYS A 82 3.81 5.79 -4.67
N TYR A 83 4.34 4.63 -4.39
CA TYR A 83 3.68 3.58 -3.63
C TYR A 83 4.47 3.31 -2.36
N VAL A 84 3.76 3.26 -1.24
CA VAL A 84 4.39 3.10 0.08
C VAL A 84 3.87 1.82 0.70
N TYR A 85 4.77 0.96 1.13
CA TYR A 85 4.44 -0.21 1.95
C TYR A 85 4.93 0.05 3.37
N ILE A 86 4.02 -0.03 4.34
CA ILE A 86 4.35 0.18 5.75
C ILE A 86 4.31 -1.15 6.48
N SER A 87 5.46 -1.56 7.01
CA SER A 87 5.61 -2.82 7.73
C SER A 87 5.00 -2.78 9.13
N ASP A 88 4.93 -3.95 9.79
CA ASP A 88 4.46 -4.04 11.17
C ASP A 88 5.36 -3.28 12.14
N ASP A 89 6.63 -3.10 11.80
CA ASP A 89 7.60 -2.32 12.59
C ASP A 89 7.49 -0.81 12.38
N ASN A 90 6.46 -0.37 11.69
CA ASN A 90 6.22 1.05 11.37
C ASN A 90 7.33 1.67 10.51
N VAL A 91 7.87 0.89 9.59
CA VAL A 91 8.85 1.33 8.60
C VAL A 91 8.16 1.48 7.25
N ALA A 92 8.26 2.66 6.65
CA ALA A 92 7.73 2.93 5.33
C ALA A 92 8.80 2.68 4.26
N TYR A 93 8.45 1.90 3.25
CA TYR A 93 9.27 1.66 2.07
C TYR A 93 8.61 2.39 0.89
N ILE A 94 9.25 3.48 0.46
CA ILE A 94 8.73 4.34 -0.60
C ILE A 94 9.29 3.87 -1.93
N MET A 95 8.41 3.49 -2.84
CA MET A 95 8.75 2.86 -4.11
C MET A 95 8.18 3.66 -5.28
N ASN A 96 8.90 3.68 -6.40
CA ASN A 96 8.31 4.08 -7.67
C ASN A 96 7.47 2.91 -8.23
N LYS A 97 6.80 3.13 -9.37
CA LYS A 97 5.94 2.10 -9.97
C LYS A 97 6.70 0.84 -10.34
N CYS A 98 7.92 0.97 -10.86
CA CYS A 98 8.75 -0.18 -11.23
C CYS A 98 9.14 -1.01 -10.00
N GLU A 99 9.55 -0.35 -8.94
CA GLU A 99 9.91 -1.00 -7.67
C GLU A 99 8.70 -1.67 -7.02
N PHE A 100 7.57 -1.00 -7.00
CA PHE A 100 6.34 -1.56 -6.44
C PHE A 100 5.85 -2.76 -7.24
N THR A 101 5.92 -2.70 -8.58
CA THR A 101 5.58 -3.82 -9.45
C THR A 101 6.46 -5.04 -9.14
N ALA A 102 7.77 -4.84 -9.06
CA ALA A 102 8.69 -5.92 -8.72
C ALA A 102 8.41 -6.52 -7.34
N PHE A 103 8.12 -5.66 -6.36
CA PHE A 103 7.76 -6.08 -5.01
C PHE A 103 6.50 -6.94 -4.99
N VAL A 104 5.43 -6.49 -5.65
CA VAL A 104 4.15 -7.22 -5.66
C VAL A 104 4.27 -8.53 -6.45
N LEU A 105 5.00 -8.54 -7.56
CA LEU A 105 5.23 -9.78 -8.31
C LEU A 105 6.03 -10.80 -7.51
N ALA A 106 6.97 -10.35 -6.69
CA ALA A 106 7.81 -11.23 -5.88
C ALA A 106 7.07 -11.76 -4.64
N PHE A 107 6.26 -10.92 -3.99
CA PHE A 107 5.69 -11.21 -2.66
C PHE A 107 4.17 -11.24 -2.62
N GLY A 108 3.49 -10.91 -3.71
CA GLY A 108 2.05 -10.98 -3.80
C GLY A 108 1.57 -12.40 -4.12
N ARG A 109 0.36 -12.73 -3.65
CA ARG A 109 -0.31 -13.98 -3.95
C ARG A 109 -1.73 -13.72 -4.39
N LEU A 110 -2.16 -14.38 -5.46
CA LEU A 110 -3.58 -14.38 -5.83
C LEU A 110 -4.37 -15.25 -4.87
N GLU A 111 -5.40 -14.67 -4.29
CA GLU A 111 -6.33 -15.36 -3.39
C GLU A 111 -7.76 -15.06 -3.81
N ARG A 112 -8.64 -16.06 -3.61
CA ARG A 112 -10.06 -15.86 -3.84
C ARG A 112 -10.63 -14.92 -2.78
N ASP A 113 -11.37 -13.89 -3.20
CA ASP A 113 -12.08 -13.01 -2.28
C ASP A 113 -13.41 -13.66 -1.88
N SER A 114 -13.40 -14.38 -0.75
CA SER A 114 -14.55 -15.13 -0.27
C SER A 114 -15.69 -14.27 0.25
N GLN A 115 -15.44 -13.00 0.53
CA GLN A 115 -16.43 -12.12 1.14
C GLN A 115 -17.21 -11.29 0.14
N LYS A 116 -16.69 -11.13 -1.08
CA LYS A 116 -17.28 -10.27 -2.11
C LYS A 116 -17.16 -10.92 -3.48
N ASN A 117 -18.19 -10.68 -4.31
CA ASN A 117 -18.14 -10.96 -5.74
C ASN A 117 -17.81 -12.39 -6.19
N GLY A 118 -18.20 -13.40 -5.38
CA GLY A 118 -18.37 -14.76 -5.84
C GLY A 118 -17.24 -15.41 -6.62
N GLY A 119 -15.99 -15.07 -6.37
CA GLY A 119 -14.88 -15.75 -7.02
C GLY A 119 -13.84 -14.86 -7.67
N ASN A 120 -13.97 -13.54 -7.58
CA ASN A 120 -12.91 -12.65 -8.03
C ASN A 120 -11.67 -12.80 -7.16
N MET A 121 -10.51 -12.68 -7.80
CA MET A 121 -9.22 -12.84 -7.13
C MET A 121 -8.71 -11.48 -6.66
N LYS A 122 -8.16 -11.45 -5.45
CA LYS A 122 -7.40 -10.31 -4.93
C LYS A 122 -5.91 -10.67 -4.85
N VAL A 123 -5.05 -9.68 -4.80
CA VAL A 123 -3.62 -9.89 -4.58
C VAL A 123 -3.31 -9.56 -3.14
N ARG A 124 -2.94 -10.56 -2.35
CA ARG A 124 -2.54 -10.38 -0.96
C ARG A 124 -1.04 -10.19 -0.87
N LEU A 125 -0.59 -9.20 -0.11
CA LEU A 125 0.81 -9.00 0.22
C LEU A 125 1.13 -9.82 1.47
N LEU A 126 2.02 -10.79 1.32
CA LEU A 126 2.36 -11.71 2.39
C LEU A 126 3.18 -11.00 3.49
N ARG A 127 2.97 -11.41 4.72
CA ARG A 127 3.66 -10.86 5.89
C ARG A 127 5.18 -11.02 5.81
N GLU A 128 5.64 -12.11 5.22
CA GLU A 128 7.06 -12.41 5.02
C GLU A 128 7.77 -11.36 4.16
N SER A 129 7.03 -10.64 3.32
CA SER A 129 7.59 -9.58 2.48
C SER A 129 8.30 -8.49 3.29
N THR A 130 7.86 -8.24 4.52
CA THR A 130 8.51 -7.28 5.42
C THR A 130 9.96 -7.66 5.71
N ARG A 131 10.23 -8.92 5.99
CA ARG A 131 11.59 -9.41 6.27
C ARG A 131 12.48 -9.30 5.05
N MET A 132 11.95 -9.62 3.88
CA MET A 132 12.70 -9.56 2.63
C MET A 132 13.04 -8.11 2.28
N LEU A 133 12.10 -7.19 2.45
CA LEU A 133 12.36 -5.76 2.23
C LEU A 133 13.43 -5.23 3.19
N ALA A 134 13.36 -5.59 4.47
CA ALA A 134 14.35 -5.19 5.45
C ALA A 134 15.76 -5.71 5.08
N TRP A 135 15.83 -6.95 4.61
CA TRP A 135 17.09 -7.55 4.16
C TRP A 135 17.66 -6.86 2.92
N LEU A 136 16.81 -6.58 1.92
CA LEU A 136 17.23 -5.92 0.68
C LEU A 136 17.73 -4.48 0.91
N ASN A 137 17.28 -3.84 1.98
CA ASN A 137 17.64 -2.46 2.33
C ASN A 137 18.62 -2.35 3.50
N ALA A 138 19.20 -3.45 3.91
CA ALA A 138 20.17 -3.48 5.00
C ALA A 138 21.50 -2.80 4.65
#